data_58e56eda4fcdb2427bbf30196723d07a
#
_entry.id   58e56eda4fcdb2427bbf30196723d07a
#
_cell.length_a   1.000
_cell.length_b   1.000
_cell.length_c   1.000
_cell.angle_alpha   90.00
_cell.angle_beta   90.00
_cell.angle_gamma   90.00
#
_symmetry.space_group_name_H-M   'P 1'
#
loop_
_entity.id
_entity.type
_entity.pdbx_description
1 polymer ?
#
loop_
_entity_poly.entity_id
_entity_poly.type
_entity_poly.pdbx_seq_one_letter_code
_entity_poly.pdbx_strand_id
1 'polypeptide(L)'
;ARWAKGSTQCLKKYAGPLLRSNLNPLQKGMGLLHLGQYAIQPFVLLLFVLTPPILGTDMLTRLPLGPLGIAGLAPPIFMALGQIALYRDWPRRLLYFPMLILIGTGMMLSNSRAVFEALTGWGGNVFKRTPKFRVVRPTDRLAGRRYALRPDWTTIGELLLGAYAVVGLGIAVVHFPAMIIYMVVYVLSFGLLALWSLWQTWWSR
;
A
#
# COMPACT_ATOMS: atom_id res chain seq x y z
N ALA A 1 -7.43 -3.37 0.62
CA ALA A 1 -8.14 -3.12 1.89
C ALA A 1 -8.69 -4.42 2.54
N ARG A 2 -9.39 -5.33 1.81
CA ARG A 2 -10.00 -6.54 2.42
C ARG A 2 -8.98 -7.50 3.03
N TRP A 3 -7.90 -7.76 2.33
CA TRP A 3 -6.81 -8.60 2.84
C TRP A 3 -6.16 -7.96 4.07
N ALA A 4 -5.92 -6.65 4.03
CA ALA A 4 -5.37 -5.92 5.17
C ALA A 4 -6.28 -6.04 6.41
N LYS A 5 -7.59 -5.83 6.25
CA LYS A 5 -8.56 -6.00 7.35
C LYS A 5 -8.56 -7.42 7.90
N GLY A 6 -8.67 -8.43 7.01
CA GLY A 6 -8.72 -9.84 7.44
C GLY A 6 -7.44 -10.30 8.12
N SER A 7 -6.26 -9.96 7.58
CA SER A 7 -4.97 -10.30 8.17
C SER A 7 -4.81 -9.67 9.56
N THR A 8 -5.16 -8.37 9.71
CA THR A 8 -5.10 -7.69 11.00
C THR A 8 -6.09 -8.27 12.03
N GLN A 9 -7.29 -8.66 11.58
CA GLN A 9 -8.25 -9.37 12.46
C GLN A 9 -7.70 -10.72 12.93
N CYS A 10 -7.06 -11.46 12.02
CA CYS A 10 -6.38 -12.72 12.36
C CYS A 10 -5.23 -12.48 13.33
N LEU A 11 -4.41 -11.45 13.12
CA LEU A 11 -3.36 -11.07 14.05
C LEU A 11 -3.94 -10.81 15.45
N LYS A 12 -4.96 -9.95 15.54
CA LYS A 12 -5.61 -9.63 16.82
C LYS A 12 -6.15 -10.87 17.55
N LYS A 13 -6.73 -11.81 16.79
CA LYS A 13 -7.34 -13.02 17.36
C LYS A 13 -6.31 -14.08 17.73
N TYR A 14 -5.30 -14.29 16.91
CA TYR A 14 -4.42 -15.47 16.99
C TYR A 14 -2.99 -15.17 17.47
N ALA A 15 -2.59 -13.91 17.66
CA ALA A 15 -1.24 -13.59 18.16
C ALA A 15 -0.98 -14.23 19.55
N GLY A 16 -1.93 -14.10 20.49
CA GLY A 16 -1.80 -14.70 21.82
C GLY A 16 -1.69 -16.22 21.78
N PRO A 17 -2.63 -16.96 21.16
CA PRO A 17 -2.52 -18.40 20.96
C PRO A 17 -1.24 -18.84 20.26
N LEU A 18 -0.81 -18.11 19.23
CA LEU A 18 0.43 -18.40 18.50
C LEU A 18 1.66 -18.31 19.42
N LEU A 19 1.76 -17.25 20.21
CA LEU A 19 2.86 -17.08 21.16
C LEU A 19 2.90 -18.17 22.24
N ARG A 20 1.73 -18.68 22.66
CA ARG A 20 1.60 -19.74 23.66
C ARG A 20 1.71 -21.16 23.10
N SER A 21 1.77 -21.31 21.78
CA SER A 21 1.87 -22.62 21.12
C SER A 21 3.23 -23.28 21.37
N ASN A 22 3.33 -24.58 21.09
CA ASN A 22 4.59 -25.35 21.20
C ASN A 22 5.53 -25.19 19.99
N LEU A 23 5.30 -24.17 19.14
CA LEU A 23 6.13 -23.86 18.00
C LEU A 23 7.48 -23.25 18.46
N ASN A 24 8.51 -23.43 17.64
CA ASN A 24 9.81 -22.80 17.92
C ASN A 24 9.74 -21.25 17.75
N PRO A 25 10.69 -20.50 18.33
CA PRO A 25 10.67 -19.04 18.27
C PRO A 25 10.64 -18.47 16.85
N LEU A 26 11.36 -19.11 15.92
CA LEU A 26 11.40 -18.69 14.51
C LEU A 26 10.03 -18.84 13.84
N GLN A 27 9.36 -19.97 14.06
CA GLN A 27 8.00 -20.20 13.52
C GLN A 27 6.98 -19.22 14.08
N LYS A 28 7.07 -18.89 15.39
CA LYS A 28 6.23 -17.87 16.03
C LYS A 28 6.48 -16.50 15.41
N GLY A 29 7.74 -16.11 15.26
CA GLY A 29 8.13 -14.84 14.65
C GLY A 29 7.64 -14.73 13.20
N MET A 30 7.86 -15.75 12.38
CA MET A 30 7.38 -15.77 11.00
C MET A 30 5.85 -15.73 10.92
N GLY A 31 5.14 -16.43 11.80
CA GLY A 31 3.69 -16.38 11.89
C GLY A 31 3.16 -14.98 12.23
N LEU A 32 3.77 -14.30 13.21
CA LEU A 32 3.41 -12.92 13.57
C LEU A 32 3.70 -11.94 12.45
N LEU A 33 4.86 -12.05 11.79
CA LEU A 33 5.22 -11.22 10.63
C LEU A 33 4.23 -11.41 9.49
N HIS A 34 3.85 -12.66 9.20
CA HIS A 34 2.89 -12.97 8.15
C HIS A 34 1.50 -12.38 8.44
N LEU A 35 1.01 -12.55 9.66
CA LEU A 35 -0.29 -11.99 10.07
C LEU A 35 -0.25 -10.45 10.17
N GLY A 36 0.89 -9.89 10.56
CA GLY A 36 1.10 -8.45 10.78
C GLY A 36 1.57 -7.67 9.56
N GLN A 37 1.75 -8.30 8.40
CA GLN A 37 2.36 -7.68 7.22
C GLN A 37 1.71 -6.35 6.77
N TYR A 38 0.42 -6.16 7.04
CA TYR A 38 -0.28 -4.92 6.72
C TYR A 38 -0.18 -3.86 7.82
N ALA A 39 0.27 -4.21 9.03
CA ALA A 39 0.39 -3.26 10.13
C ALA A 39 1.42 -2.15 9.85
N ILE A 40 2.34 -2.37 8.90
CA ILE A 40 3.32 -1.38 8.44
C ILE A 40 2.67 -0.21 7.68
N GLN A 41 1.51 -0.41 7.03
CA GLN A 41 0.90 0.58 6.15
C GLN A 41 0.56 1.92 6.83
N PRO A 42 -0.04 1.97 8.04
CA PRO A 42 -0.24 3.22 8.76
C PRO A 42 1.07 3.97 9.06
N PHE A 43 2.15 3.25 9.36
CA PHE A 43 3.45 3.86 9.64
C PHE A 43 4.07 4.47 8.37
N VAL A 44 3.96 3.77 7.23
CA VAL A 44 4.43 4.30 5.94
C VAL A 44 3.62 5.52 5.55
N LEU A 45 2.30 5.51 5.77
CA LEU A 45 1.45 6.69 5.55
C LEU A 45 1.86 7.86 6.45
N LEU A 46 2.11 7.60 7.73
CA LEU A 46 2.57 8.62 8.67
C LEU A 46 3.92 9.20 8.25
N LEU A 47 4.87 8.35 7.87
CA LEU A 47 6.17 8.79 7.36
C LEU A 47 6.02 9.67 6.12
N PHE A 48 5.15 9.28 5.18
CA PHE A 48 4.86 10.10 4.00
C PHE A 48 4.30 11.48 4.40
N VAL A 49 3.32 11.53 5.31
CA VAL A 49 2.71 12.80 5.77
C VAL A 49 3.73 13.68 6.49
N LEU A 50 4.67 13.10 7.22
CA LEU A 50 5.72 13.85 7.93
C LEU A 50 6.86 14.28 7.00
N THR A 51 7.06 13.63 5.85
CA THR A 51 8.20 13.90 4.99
C THR A 51 8.23 15.33 4.43
N PRO A 52 7.20 15.89 3.78
CA PRO A 52 7.23 17.26 3.24
C PRO A 52 7.55 18.33 4.29
N PRO A 53 6.96 18.37 5.51
CA PRO A 53 7.37 19.33 6.53
C PRO A 53 8.83 19.18 6.94
N ILE A 54 9.33 17.93 7.05
CA ILE A 54 10.72 17.67 7.46
C ILE A 54 11.70 18.07 6.35
N LEU A 55 11.33 17.93 5.07
CA LEU A 55 12.17 18.33 3.95
C LEU A 55 12.54 19.82 3.96
N GLY A 56 11.68 20.67 4.51
CA GLY A 56 11.94 22.10 4.69
C GLY A 56 12.84 22.44 5.88
N THR A 57 13.33 21.42 6.59
CA THR A 57 14.22 21.60 7.76
C THR A 57 15.55 20.88 7.55
N ASP A 58 16.59 21.26 8.32
CA ASP A 58 17.88 20.57 8.30
C ASP A 58 17.88 19.22 9.02
N MET A 59 16.73 18.73 9.45
CA MET A 59 16.62 17.51 10.25
C MET A 59 17.10 16.27 9.47
N LEU A 60 16.78 16.17 8.17
CA LEU A 60 17.19 15.03 7.35
C LEU A 60 18.69 14.95 7.12
N THR A 61 19.39 16.08 7.11
CA THR A 61 20.86 16.11 6.95
C THR A 61 21.59 15.53 8.16
N ARG A 62 20.93 15.50 9.31
CA ARG A 62 21.47 14.98 10.59
C ARG A 62 21.19 13.48 10.78
N LEU A 63 20.32 12.89 9.97
CA LEU A 63 19.95 11.48 10.07
C LEU A 63 20.89 10.62 9.20
N PRO A 64 21.31 9.42 9.68
CA PRO A 64 22.12 8.49 8.89
C PRO A 64 21.24 7.79 7.83
N LEU A 65 20.77 8.54 6.83
CA LEU A 65 19.82 8.02 5.82
C LEU A 65 20.44 7.00 4.88
N GLY A 66 21.77 7.01 4.70
CA GLY A 66 22.47 6.05 3.83
C GLY A 66 22.20 4.59 4.18
N PRO A 67 22.48 4.14 5.42
CA PRO A 67 22.16 2.77 5.84
C PRO A 67 20.68 2.42 5.79
N LEU A 68 19.80 3.37 6.12
CA LEU A 68 18.34 3.18 6.02
C LEU A 68 17.87 3.03 4.57
N GLY A 69 18.46 3.79 3.63
CA GLY A 69 18.18 3.68 2.21
C GLY A 69 18.60 2.30 1.66
N ILE A 70 19.75 1.78 2.07
CA ILE A 70 20.21 0.43 1.71
C ILE A 70 19.23 -0.64 2.24
N ALA A 71 18.81 -0.53 3.49
CA ALA A 71 17.82 -1.43 4.08
C ALA A 71 16.48 -1.39 3.32
N GLY A 72 16.08 -0.23 2.83
CA GLY A 72 14.87 -0.06 2.01
C GLY A 72 14.91 -0.79 0.66
N LEU A 73 16.10 -1.14 0.16
CA LEU A 73 16.25 -1.95 -1.07
C LEU A 73 16.04 -3.45 -0.84
N ALA A 74 16.09 -3.92 0.40
CA ALA A 74 15.97 -5.35 0.69
C ALA A 74 14.66 -5.99 0.16
N PRO A 75 13.46 -5.44 0.36
CA PRO A 75 12.24 -6.03 -0.16
C PRO A 75 12.21 -6.17 -1.70
N PRO A 76 12.50 -5.13 -2.50
CA PRO A 76 12.53 -5.27 -3.95
C PRO A 76 13.62 -6.25 -4.44
N ILE A 77 14.79 -6.29 -3.79
CA ILE A 77 15.84 -7.26 -4.12
C ILE A 77 15.34 -8.68 -3.85
N PHE A 78 14.73 -8.94 -2.68
CA PHE A 78 14.17 -10.24 -2.34
C PHE A 78 13.11 -10.70 -3.35
N MET A 79 12.22 -9.79 -3.74
CA MET A 79 11.22 -10.08 -4.78
C MET A 79 11.88 -10.40 -6.12
N ALA A 80 12.91 -9.65 -6.52
CA ALA A 80 13.65 -9.88 -7.76
C ALA A 80 14.34 -11.24 -7.75
N LEU A 81 15.05 -11.58 -6.67
CA LEU A 81 15.69 -12.88 -6.50
C LEU A 81 14.68 -14.03 -6.57
N GLY A 82 13.50 -13.87 -5.96
CA GLY A 82 12.41 -14.83 -6.07
C GLY A 82 11.93 -15.04 -7.51
N GLN A 83 11.81 -13.97 -8.30
CA GLN A 83 11.44 -14.10 -9.72
C GLN A 83 12.54 -14.81 -10.51
N ILE A 84 13.81 -14.48 -10.29
CA ILE A 84 14.97 -15.09 -10.97
C ILE A 84 15.04 -16.59 -10.64
N ALA A 85 14.82 -16.97 -9.38
CA ALA A 85 14.91 -18.35 -8.94
C ALA A 85 13.76 -19.24 -9.45
N LEU A 86 12.55 -18.65 -9.58
CA LEU A 86 11.34 -19.45 -9.84
C LEU A 86 10.90 -19.45 -11.31
N TYR A 87 11.30 -18.46 -12.12
CA TYR A 87 10.72 -18.27 -13.45
C TYR A 87 11.77 -18.05 -14.52
N ARG A 88 11.63 -18.74 -15.65
CA ARG A 88 12.53 -18.55 -16.83
C ARG A 88 12.31 -17.19 -17.52
N ASP A 89 11.12 -16.63 -17.42
CA ASP A 89 10.72 -15.34 -18.00
C ASP A 89 10.90 -14.16 -17.01
N TRP A 90 11.79 -14.32 -16.01
CA TRP A 90 12.03 -13.32 -14.97
C TRP A 90 12.35 -11.91 -15.49
N PRO A 91 13.07 -11.69 -16.63
CA PRO A 91 13.34 -10.33 -17.09
C PRO A 91 12.04 -9.56 -17.43
N ARG A 92 11.07 -10.26 -18.06
CA ARG A 92 9.76 -9.68 -18.35
C ARG A 92 8.96 -9.38 -17.08
N ARG A 93 9.09 -10.22 -16.06
CA ARG A 93 8.40 -10.01 -14.77
C ARG A 93 8.96 -8.82 -14.01
N LEU A 94 10.26 -8.56 -14.09
CA LEU A 94 10.86 -7.38 -13.47
C LEU A 94 10.37 -6.06 -14.09
N LEU A 95 9.95 -6.04 -15.34
CA LEU A 95 9.35 -4.87 -15.97
C LEU A 95 8.05 -4.42 -15.29
N TYR A 96 7.36 -5.32 -14.59
CA TYR A 96 6.15 -4.98 -13.83
C TYR A 96 6.44 -4.40 -12.43
N PHE A 97 7.69 -4.43 -11.95
CA PHE A 97 8.05 -3.94 -10.62
C PHE A 97 7.69 -2.47 -10.39
N PRO A 98 7.98 -1.55 -11.32
CA PRO A 98 7.56 -0.16 -11.15
C PRO A 98 6.05 -0.03 -10.93
N MET A 99 5.26 -0.78 -11.70
CA MET A 99 3.79 -0.77 -11.54
C MET A 99 3.35 -1.35 -10.20
N LEU A 100 4.01 -2.41 -9.71
CA LEU A 100 3.74 -2.99 -8.39
C LEU A 100 4.06 -2.00 -7.27
N ILE A 101 5.15 -1.25 -7.39
CA ILE A 101 5.52 -0.19 -6.43
C ILE A 101 4.44 0.90 -6.42
N LEU A 102 4.03 1.38 -7.59
CA LEU A 102 3.01 2.43 -7.70
C LEU A 102 1.67 1.98 -7.11
N ILE A 103 1.20 0.78 -7.44
CA ILE A 103 -0.06 0.25 -6.90
C ILE A 103 0.07 0.02 -5.38
N GLY A 104 1.17 -0.59 -4.92
CA GLY A 104 1.41 -0.86 -3.51
C GLY A 104 1.43 0.41 -2.67
N THR A 105 2.13 1.43 -3.14
CA THR A 105 2.20 2.75 -2.51
C THR A 105 0.84 3.47 -2.52
N GLY A 106 0.16 3.48 -3.66
CA GLY A 106 -1.14 4.13 -3.77
C GLY A 106 -2.21 3.49 -2.88
N MET A 107 -2.17 2.17 -2.67
CA MET A 107 -3.10 1.47 -1.77
C MET A 107 -2.84 1.74 -0.27
N MET A 108 -1.83 2.50 0.08
CA MET A 108 -1.40 2.76 1.45
C MET A 108 -2.53 3.37 2.30
N LEU A 109 -3.27 4.34 1.78
CA LEU A 109 -4.40 4.96 2.50
C LEU A 109 -5.51 3.94 2.77
N SER A 110 -5.95 3.21 1.75
CA SER A 110 -7.02 2.23 1.85
C SER A 110 -6.66 1.04 2.75
N ASN A 111 -5.39 0.62 2.75
CA ASN A 111 -4.89 -0.43 3.64
C ASN A 111 -4.74 0.07 5.09
N SER A 112 -4.23 1.29 5.29
CA SER A 112 -4.14 1.91 6.62
C SER A 112 -5.51 2.02 7.29
N ARG A 113 -6.51 2.51 6.54
CA ARG A 113 -7.90 2.50 6.99
C ARG A 113 -8.38 1.11 7.42
N ALA A 114 -8.12 0.10 6.57
CA ALA A 114 -8.55 -1.27 6.84
C ALA A 114 -7.89 -1.85 8.10
N VAL A 115 -6.62 -1.52 8.36
CA VAL A 115 -5.90 -1.86 9.61
C VAL A 115 -6.56 -1.19 10.80
N PHE A 116 -6.84 0.12 10.72
CA PHE A 116 -7.53 0.86 11.78
C PHE A 116 -8.90 0.28 12.09
N GLU A 117 -9.72 0.01 11.07
CA GLU A 117 -11.03 -0.63 11.23
C GLU A 117 -10.93 -1.99 11.92
N ALA A 118 -9.90 -2.79 11.59
CA ALA A 118 -9.69 -4.10 12.21
C ALA A 118 -9.27 -4.00 13.68
N LEU A 119 -8.42 -3.03 14.03
CA LEU A 119 -7.94 -2.83 15.40
C LEU A 119 -9.02 -2.27 16.30
N THR A 120 -9.77 -1.28 15.85
CA THR A 120 -10.81 -0.59 16.63
C THR A 120 -12.14 -1.31 16.62
N GLY A 121 -12.41 -2.17 15.62
CA GLY A 121 -13.73 -2.76 15.38
C GLY A 121 -14.70 -1.81 14.65
N TRP A 122 -14.26 -0.60 14.29
CA TRP A 122 -15.06 0.37 13.56
C TRP A 122 -15.42 -0.17 12.16
N GLY A 123 -16.65 0.07 11.70
CA GLY A 123 -17.13 -0.47 10.43
C GLY A 123 -17.52 -1.97 10.46
N GLY A 124 -17.61 -2.57 11.67
CA GLY A 124 -18.03 -3.95 11.89
C GLY A 124 -16.99 -5.01 11.55
N ASN A 125 -17.15 -6.18 12.11
CA ASN A 125 -16.23 -7.32 11.95
C ASN A 125 -16.60 -8.24 10.77
N VAL A 126 -17.58 -7.87 9.95
CA VAL A 126 -18.05 -8.71 8.85
C VAL A 126 -17.07 -8.67 7.69
N PHE A 127 -16.56 -9.83 7.32
CA PHE A 127 -15.75 -10.00 6.11
C PHE A 127 -16.64 -9.94 4.87
N LYS A 128 -16.60 -8.83 4.15
CA LYS A 128 -17.34 -8.66 2.90
C LYS A 128 -16.65 -9.46 1.78
N ARG A 129 -17.26 -10.57 1.37
CA ARG A 129 -16.76 -11.37 0.24
C ARG A 129 -16.73 -10.57 -1.05
N THR A 130 -15.76 -10.89 -1.92
CA THR A 130 -15.75 -10.33 -3.29
C THR A 130 -16.95 -10.86 -4.04
N PRO A 131 -17.81 -9.98 -4.60
CA PRO A 131 -18.86 -10.43 -5.48
C PRO A 131 -18.21 -11.12 -6.69
N LYS A 132 -18.66 -12.34 -6.98
CA LYS A 132 -18.22 -13.07 -8.16
C LYS A 132 -19.15 -12.70 -9.30
N PHE A 133 -18.77 -11.75 -10.15
CA PHE A 133 -19.46 -11.52 -11.41
C PHE A 133 -18.80 -12.37 -12.49
N ARG A 134 -19.58 -13.25 -13.08
CA ARG A 134 -19.14 -13.95 -14.27
C ARG A 134 -19.30 -13.00 -15.47
N VAL A 135 -18.28 -12.17 -15.69
CA VAL A 135 -18.16 -11.39 -16.93
C VAL A 135 -17.52 -12.33 -17.96
N VAL A 136 -18.33 -12.84 -18.89
CA VAL A 136 -17.89 -13.82 -19.88
C VAL A 136 -17.83 -13.19 -21.27
N ARG A 137 -18.64 -12.16 -21.53
CA ARG A 137 -18.74 -11.50 -22.82
C ARG A 137 -18.28 -10.04 -22.75
N PRO A 138 -17.68 -9.49 -23.82
CA PRO A 138 -17.31 -8.06 -23.87
C PRO A 138 -18.51 -7.12 -23.69
N THR A 139 -19.73 -7.61 -23.94
CA THR A 139 -21.00 -6.89 -23.77
C THR A 139 -21.53 -6.90 -22.35
N ASP A 140 -20.95 -7.70 -21.44
CA ASP A 140 -21.36 -7.76 -20.04
C ASP A 140 -20.92 -6.48 -19.31
N ARG A 141 -21.82 -5.49 -19.28
CA ARG A 141 -21.59 -4.20 -18.61
C ARG A 141 -21.76 -4.34 -17.10
N LEU A 142 -20.85 -3.69 -16.34
CA LEU A 142 -20.97 -3.53 -14.89
C LEU A 142 -21.92 -2.38 -14.52
N ALA A 143 -22.34 -1.59 -15.50
CA ALA A 143 -23.26 -0.46 -15.33
C ALA A 143 -24.58 -0.92 -14.68
N GLY A 144 -25.05 -0.18 -13.68
CA GLY A 144 -26.30 -0.47 -12.96
C GLY A 144 -26.25 -1.64 -11.98
N ARG A 145 -25.14 -2.36 -11.86
CA ARG A 145 -25.01 -3.46 -10.90
C ARG A 145 -24.76 -2.94 -9.48
N ARG A 146 -25.30 -3.67 -8.48
CA ARG A 146 -25.23 -3.33 -7.04
C ARG A 146 -23.81 -3.06 -6.50
N TYR A 147 -22.79 -3.39 -7.27
CA TYR A 147 -21.38 -3.31 -6.89
C TYR A 147 -20.54 -2.46 -7.84
N ALA A 148 -21.19 -1.60 -8.64
CA ALA A 148 -20.47 -0.58 -9.39
C ALA A 148 -19.61 0.24 -8.41
N LEU A 149 -18.35 0.45 -8.79
CA LEU A 149 -17.44 1.26 -7.98
C LEU A 149 -18.00 2.68 -7.91
N ARG A 150 -18.20 3.16 -6.69
CA ARG A 150 -18.55 4.56 -6.43
C ARG A 150 -17.35 5.22 -5.78
N PRO A 151 -17.01 6.45 -6.18
CA PRO A 151 -16.00 7.20 -5.45
C PRO A 151 -16.46 7.28 -4.00
N ASP A 152 -15.59 6.87 -3.12
CA ASP A 152 -15.80 7.04 -1.69
C ASP A 152 -14.82 8.12 -1.16
N TRP A 153 -14.91 8.41 0.10
CA TRP A 153 -14.01 9.37 0.73
C TRP A 153 -12.52 8.94 0.64
N THR A 154 -12.22 7.66 0.39
CA THR A 154 -10.85 7.17 0.16
C THR A 154 -10.28 7.76 -1.13
N THR A 155 -11.10 7.83 -2.20
CA THR A 155 -10.69 8.48 -3.47
C THR A 155 -10.38 9.97 -3.26
N ILE A 156 -11.18 10.67 -2.44
CA ILE A 156 -10.91 12.08 -2.08
C ILE A 156 -9.60 12.17 -1.30
N GLY A 157 -9.39 11.26 -0.34
CA GLY A 157 -8.15 11.18 0.42
C GLY A 157 -6.92 10.92 -0.45
N GLU A 158 -7.03 10.05 -1.45
CA GLU A 158 -5.97 9.76 -2.42
C GLU A 158 -5.64 11.00 -3.27
N LEU A 159 -6.65 11.77 -3.71
CA LEU A 159 -6.45 13.04 -4.41
C LEU A 159 -5.73 14.08 -3.54
N LEU A 160 -6.16 14.22 -2.28
CA LEU A 160 -5.52 15.15 -1.33
C LEU A 160 -4.07 14.75 -1.05
N LEU A 161 -3.79 13.45 -0.87
CA LEU A 161 -2.42 12.95 -0.68
C LEU A 161 -1.58 13.13 -1.94
N GLY A 162 -2.18 12.99 -3.13
CA GLY A 162 -1.52 13.28 -4.40
C GLY A 162 -1.14 14.77 -4.52
N ALA A 163 -2.06 15.67 -4.21
CA ALA A 163 -1.77 17.12 -4.18
C ALA A 163 -0.71 17.46 -3.13
N TYR A 164 -0.77 16.85 -1.96
CA TYR A 164 0.24 16.98 -0.91
C TYR A 164 1.62 16.48 -1.36
N ALA A 165 1.67 15.37 -2.11
CA ALA A 165 2.90 14.86 -2.69
C ALA A 165 3.52 15.83 -3.72
N VAL A 166 2.68 16.54 -4.50
CA VAL A 166 3.16 17.58 -5.44
C VAL A 166 3.81 18.74 -4.68
N VAL A 167 3.20 19.18 -3.57
CA VAL A 167 3.83 20.19 -2.70
C VAL A 167 5.16 19.67 -2.14
N GLY A 168 5.19 18.44 -1.64
CA GLY A 168 6.40 17.78 -1.16
C GLY A 168 7.49 17.67 -2.23
N LEU A 169 7.10 17.40 -3.49
CA LEU A 169 8.02 17.39 -4.63
C LEU A 169 8.64 18.78 -4.87
N GLY A 170 7.83 19.83 -4.82
CA GLY A 170 8.33 21.21 -4.93
C GLY A 170 9.36 21.55 -3.85
N ILE A 171 9.09 21.17 -2.60
CA ILE A 171 10.02 21.36 -1.47
C ILE A 171 11.30 20.52 -1.69
N ALA A 172 11.17 19.26 -2.14
CA ALA A 172 12.29 18.37 -2.37
C ALA A 172 13.25 18.90 -3.46
N VAL A 173 12.70 19.48 -4.52
CA VAL A 173 13.52 20.08 -5.62
C VAL A 173 14.41 21.19 -5.09
N VAL A 174 13.92 22.00 -4.13
CA VAL A 174 14.66 23.16 -3.61
C VAL A 174 15.61 22.77 -2.48
N HIS A 175 15.15 21.92 -1.54
CA HIS A 175 15.86 21.70 -0.28
C HIS A 175 16.60 20.35 -0.20
N PHE A 176 16.06 19.29 -0.84
CA PHE A 176 16.64 17.95 -0.70
C PHE A 176 16.45 17.08 -1.95
N PRO A 177 17.22 17.31 -3.04
CA PRO A 177 17.03 16.64 -4.34
C PRO A 177 17.04 15.10 -4.29
N ALA A 178 17.72 14.49 -3.30
CA ALA A 178 17.73 13.05 -3.13
C ALA A 178 16.32 12.43 -2.88
N MET A 179 15.36 13.25 -2.42
CA MET A 179 13.98 12.81 -2.16
C MET A 179 13.04 12.99 -3.36
N ILE A 180 13.50 13.59 -4.46
CA ILE A 180 12.67 13.81 -5.66
C ILE A 180 12.05 12.50 -6.15
N ILE A 181 12.86 11.44 -6.28
CA ILE A 181 12.37 10.15 -6.79
C ILE A 181 11.24 9.57 -5.92
N TYR A 182 11.35 9.71 -4.60
CA TYR A 182 10.32 9.23 -3.66
C TYR A 182 9.03 10.06 -3.80
N MET A 183 9.14 11.38 -3.89
CA MET A 183 7.99 12.25 -4.07
C MET A 183 7.30 12.01 -5.42
N VAL A 184 8.06 11.80 -6.49
CA VAL A 184 7.52 11.41 -7.81
C VAL A 184 6.75 10.09 -7.71
N VAL A 185 7.29 9.10 -7.01
CA VAL A 185 6.58 7.82 -6.79
C VAL A 185 5.25 8.05 -6.08
N TYR A 186 5.19 8.90 -5.05
CA TYR A 186 3.93 9.20 -4.35
C TYR A 186 2.94 9.94 -5.24
N VAL A 187 3.39 10.96 -5.99
CA VAL A 187 2.54 11.69 -6.96
C VAL A 187 1.92 10.74 -7.97
N LEU A 188 2.76 9.89 -8.59
CA LEU A 188 2.29 8.93 -9.58
C LEU A 188 1.37 7.87 -8.97
N SER A 189 1.68 7.38 -7.77
CA SER A 189 0.91 6.34 -7.10
C SER A 189 -0.49 6.80 -6.74
N PHE A 190 -0.61 7.94 -6.06
CA PHE A 190 -1.91 8.48 -5.66
C PHE A 190 -2.68 9.00 -6.89
N GLY A 191 -1.99 9.66 -7.83
CA GLY A 191 -2.58 10.12 -9.09
C GLY A 191 -3.15 8.97 -9.90
N LEU A 192 -2.39 7.88 -10.08
CA LEU A 192 -2.83 6.70 -10.81
C LEU A 192 -4.10 6.09 -10.20
N LEU A 193 -4.12 5.87 -8.88
CA LEU A 193 -5.28 5.23 -8.23
C LEU A 193 -6.50 6.13 -8.22
N ALA A 194 -6.34 7.42 -7.94
CA ALA A 194 -7.44 8.37 -7.94
C ALA A 194 -8.05 8.51 -9.34
N LEU A 195 -7.22 8.71 -10.37
CA LEU A 195 -7.68 8.80 -11.75
C LEU A 195 -8.33 7.49 -12.22
N TRP A 196 -7.75 6.35 -11.86
CA TRP A 196 -8.34 5.04 -12.17
C TRP A 196 -9.71 4.87 -11.52
N SER A 197 -9.86 5.23 -10.25
CA SER A 197 -11.14 5.17 -9.53
C SER A 197 -12.20 6.07 -10.15
N LEU A 198 -11.82 7.31 -10.53
CA LEU A 198 -12.70 8.24 -11.21
C LEU A 198 -13.09 7.74 -12.61
N TRP A 199 -12.13 7.26 -13.39
CA TRP A 199 -12.37 6.72 -14.71
C TRP A 199 -13.32 5.52 -14.69
N GLN A 200 -13.10 4.56 -13.78
CA GLN A 200 -13.99 3.42 -13.61
C GLN A 200 -15.42 3.84 -13.25
N THR A 201 -15.55 4.87 -12.40
CA THR A 201 -16.87 5.39 -12.01
C THR A 201 -17.58 6.05 -13.18
N TRP A 202 -16.87 6.79 -14.02
CA TRP A 202 -17.42 7.42 -15.21
C TRP A 202 -17.82 6.38 -16.26
N TRP A 203 -16.99 5.36 -16.49
CA TRP A 203 -17.24 4.29 -17.44
C TRP A 203 -18.37 3.33 -16.99
N SER A 204 -18.65 3.25 -15.69
CA SER A 204 -19.71 2.39 -15.13
C SER A 204 -21.10 3.05 -15.08
N ARG A 205 -21.20 4.33 -15.47
CA ARG A 205 -22.46 5.04 -15.64
C ARG A 205 -23.01 4.82 -17.04
#